data_a959cf086c68eda757f40cf08042f3c6
#
_entry.id   a959cf086c68eda757f40cf08042f3c6
#
_cell.length_a   1.000
_cell.length_b   1.000
_cell.length_c   1.000
_cell.angle_alpha   90.00
_cell.angle_beta   90.00
_cell.angle_gamma   90.00
#
_symmetry.space_group_name_H-M   'P 1'
#
loop_
_entity.id
_entity.type
_entity.pdbx_description
1 polymer ?
#
loop_
_entity_poly.entity_id
_entity_poly.type
_entity_poly.pdbx_seq_one_letter_code
_entity_poly.pdbx_strand_id
1 'polypeptide(L)' 'MADSTERVIEIVSEQLGVDKEKVKPETSFVGDLGADSLDTVELVMELEEEFNVNIPDDVAEKIETVGQAIDFINEAQAG' A
#
# COMPACT_ATOMS: atom_id res chain seq x y z
N MET A 1 12.68 -6.74 -14.67
CA MET A 1 12.39 -5.41 -14.22
C MET A 1 11.39 -5.42 -13.09
N ALA A 2 11.75 -4.83 -11.98
CA ALA A 2 10.84 -4.79 -10.85
C ALA A 2 9.73 -3.79 -11.12
N ASP A 3 8.49 -4.21 -10.95
CA ASP A 3 7.38 -3.28 -10.95
C ASP A 3 7.27 -2.73 -9.52
N SER A 4 6.22 -2.00 -9.24
CA SER A 4 6.04 -1.39 -7.93
C SER A 4 5.66 -2.39 -6.85
N THR A 5 5.32 -3.62 -7.22
CA THR A 5 4.80 -4.62 -6.29
C THR A 5 5.74 -4.88 -5.12
N GLU A 6 6.99 -5.17 -5.42
CA GLU A 6 7.96 -5.49 -4.36
C GLU A 6 8.19 -4.31 -3.43
N ARG A 7 8.25 -3.10 -4.00
CA ARG A 7 8.48 -1.92 -3.18
C ARG A 7 7.28 -1.62 -2.29
N VAL A 8 6.08 -1.80 -2.81
CA VAL A 8 4.88 -1.62 -1.99
C VAL A 8 4.87 -2.61 -0.84
N ILE A 9 5.21 -3.87 -1.12
CA ILE A 9 5.27 -4.90 -0.08
C ILE A 9 6.29 -4.54 0.99
N GLU A 10 7.45 -4.04 0.60
CA GLU A 10 8.47 -3.61 1.56
C GLU A 10 7.96 -2.49 2.45
N ILE A 11 7.34 -1.49 1.85
CA ILE A 11 6.83 -0.35 2.60
C ILE A 11 5.75 -0.79 3.58
N VAL A 12 4.83 -1.64 3.11
CA VAL A 12 3.75 -2.14 3.97
C VAL A 12 4.34 -2.92 5.15
N SER A 13 5.30 -3.80 4.87
CA SER A 13 5.88 -4.62 5.93
C SER A 13 6.60 -3.76 6.97
N GLU A 14 7.32 -2.74 6.54
CA GLU A 14 8.03 -1.86 7.45
C GLU A 14 7.08 -0.97 8.24
N GLN A 15 6.09 -0.42 7.57
CA GLN A 15 5.17 0.51 8.20
C GLN A 15 4.29 -0.18 9.26
N LEU A 16 3.87 -1.39 8.97
CA LEU A 16 2.99 -2.13 9.87
C LEU A 16 3.72 -3.14 10.76
N GLY A 17 5.03 -3.28 10.56
CA GLY A 17 5.82 -4.17 11.39
C GLY A 17 5.49 -5.64 11.20
N VAL A 18 5.19 -6.06 9.97
CA VAL A 18 4.87 -7.45 9.65
C VAL A 18 5.87 -8.01 8.66
N ASP A 19 5.96 -9.33 8.59
CA ASP A 19 6.85 -9.99 7.64
C ASP A 19 6.37 -9.83 6.21
N LYS A 20 7.31 -9.66 5.29
CA LYS A 20 6.97 -9.56 3.87
C LYS A 20 6.20 -10.76 3.36
N GLU A 21 6.48 -11.93 3.92
CA GLU A 21 5.80 -13.16 3.52
C GLU A 21 4.31 -13.12 3.80
N LYS A 22 3.90 -12.29 4.76
CA LYS A 22 2.49 -12.14 5.11
C LYS A 22 1.79 -11.07 4.29
N VAL A 23 2.54 -10.30 3.54
CA VAL A 23 2.00 -9.21 2.73
C VAL A 23 1.79 -9.71 1.32
N LYS A 24 0.55 -10.06 1.00
CA LYS A 24 0.17 -10.59 -0.31
C LYS A 24 -0.88 -9.71 -0.94
N PRO A 25 -1.10 -9.81 -2.26
CA PRO A 25 -2.11 -8.97 -2.91
C PRO A 25 -3.51 -9.09 -2.30
N GLU A 26 -3.90 -10.26 -1.87
CA GLU A 26 -5.21 -10.46 -1.26
C GLU A 26 -5.27 -10.07 0.22
N THR A 27 -4.12 -9.71 0.79
CA THR A 27 -4.06 -9.36 2.22
C THR A 27 -4.77 -8.04 2.47
N SER A 28 -5.67 -8.03 3.46
CA SER A 28 -6.38 -6.83 3.88
C SER A 28 -5.57 -6.09 4.93
N PHE A 29 -5.47 -4.77 4.78
CA PHE A 29 -4.72 -3.96 5.75
C PHE A 29 -5.36 -4.02 7.13
N VAL A 30 -6.66 -3.85 7.19
CA VAL A 30 -7.37 -3.84 8.48
C VAL A 30 -7.64 -5.25 8.97
N GLY A 31 -8.19 -6.09 8.11
CA GLY A 31 -8.62 -7.43 8.52
C GLY A 31 -7.48 -8.39 8.80
N ASP A 32 -6.47 -8.39 7.94
CA ASP A 32 -5.37 -9.36 8.06
C ASP A 32 -4.16 -8.82 8.78
N LEU A 33 -3.85 -7.54 8.60
CA LEU A 33 -2.66 -6.94 9.18
C LEU A 33 -2.95 -6.12 10.43
N GLY A 34 -4.21 -5.93 10.76
CA GLY A 34 -4.60 -5.23 11.97
C GLY A 34 -4.32 -3.75 11.96
N ALA A 35 -4.22 -3.15 10.77
CA ALA A 35 -3.98 -1.72 10.66
C ALA A 35 -5.25 -0.94 11.05
N ASP A 36 -5.08 0.14 11.79
CA ASP A 36 -6.21 1.02 12.06
C ASP A 36 -6.18 2.19 11.06
N SER A 37 -7.10 3.12 11.21
CA SER A 37 -7.21 4.21 10.24
C SER A 37 -5.97 5.11 10.22
N LEU A 38 -5.33 5.28 11.36
CA LEU A 38 -4.10 6.07 11.43
C LEU A 38 -2.97 5.38 10.69
N ASP A 39 -2.84 4.07 10.90
CA ASP A 39 -1.81 3.30 10.21
C ASP A 39 -2.00 3.37 8.69
N THR A 40 -3.26 3.28 8.25
CA THR A 40 -3.57 3.34 6.82
C THR A 40 -3.21 4.70 6.24
N VAL A 41 -3.52 5.79 6.96
CA VAL A 41 -3.19 7.13 6.50
C VAL A 41 -1.68 7.29 6.38
N GLU A 42 -0.94 6.85 7.38
CA GLU A 42 0.52 6.96 7.34
C GLU A 42 1.11 6.13 6.21
N LEU A 43 0.55 4.94 5.97
CA LEU A 43 0.99 4.09 4.88
C LEU A 43 0.77 4.78 3.53
N VAL A 44 -0.40 5.38 3.34
CA VAL A 44 -0.71 6.09 2.10
C VAL A 44 0.29 7.23 1.88
N MET A 45 0.59 7.98 2.93
CA MET A 45 1.55 9.08 2.82
C MET A 45 2.94 8.57 2.43
N GLU A 46 3.34 7.46 3.01
CA GLU A 46 4.63 6.86 2.68
C GLU A 46 4.70 6.43 1.22
N LEU A 47 3.61 5.83 0.73
CA LEU A 47 3.53 5.43 -0.68
C LEU A 47 3.58 6.64 -1.61
N GLU A 48 2.92 7.72 -1.23
CA GLU A 48 2.95 8.94 -2.03
C GLU A 48 4.36 9.48 -2.17
N GLU A 49 5.12 9.49 -1.08
CA GLU A 49 6.48 9.99 -1.10
C GLU A 49 7.43 9.06 -1.84
N GLU A 50 7.27 7.77 -1.62
CA GLU A 50 8.16 6.79 -2.23
C GLU A 50 8.02 6.75 -3.76
N PHE A 51 6.81 6.85 -4.25
CA PHE A 51 6.53 6.73 -5.68
C PHE A 51 6.26 8.06 -6.36
N ASN A 52 6.29 9.13 -5.60
CA ASN A 52 6.02 10.48 -6.10
C ASN A 52 4.66 10.53 -6.81
N VAL A 53 3.65 10.00 -6.16
CA VAL A 53 2.28 9.99 -6.66
C VAL A 53 1.37 10.68 -5.67
N ASN A 54 0.21 11.09 -6.12
CA ASN A 54 -0.79 11.71 -5.26
C ASN A 54 -1.97 10.77 -5.12
N ILE A 55 -2.29 10.40 -3.88
CA ILE A 55 -3.41 9.51 -3.59
C ILE A 55 -4.49 10.33 -2.88
N PRO A 56 -5.56 10.72 -3.58
CA PRO A 56 -6.64 11.48 -2.95
C PRO A 56 -7.30 10.67 -1.83
N ASP A 57 -7.89 11.37 -0.87
CA ASP A 57 -8.53 10.73 0.27
C ASP A 57 -9.61 9.72 -0.14
N ASP A 58 -10.40 10.05 -1.15
CA ASP A 58 -11.45 9.16 -1.59
C ASP A 58 -10.90 7.87 -2.20
N VAL A 59 -9.76 7.95 -2.87
CA VAL A 59 -9.09 6.76 -3.39
C VAL A 59 -8.47 5.96 -2.25
N ALA A 60 -7.84 6.66 -1.31
CA ALA A 60 -7.24 6.00 -0.15
C ALA A 60 -8.26 5.19 0.63
N GLU A 61 -9.48 5.71 0.76
CA GLU A 61 -10.55 5.01 1.47
C GLU A 61 -10.95 3.72 0.77
N LYS A 62 -10.76 3.64 -0.54
CA LYS A 62 -11.12 2.46 -1.32
C LYS A 62 -10.03 1.40 -1.31
N ILE A 63 -8.83 1.77 -0.90
CA ILE A 63 -7.72 0.83 -0.85
C ILE A 63 -7.84 0.00 0.43
N GLU A 64 -8.34 -1.21 0.29
CA GLU A 64 -8.55 -2.11 1.42
C GLU A 64 -7.56 -3.25 1.45
N THR A 65 -7.01 -3.62 0.31
CA THR A 65 -6.04 -4.71 0.22
C THR A 65 -4.73 -4.22 -0.37
N VAL A 66 -3.69 -5.01 -0.14
CA VAL A 66 -2.36 -4.71 -0.69
C VAL A 66 -2.42 -4.66 -2.22
N GLY A 67 -3.17 -5.57 -2.84
CA GLY A 67 -3.31 -5.59 -4.29
C GLY A 67 -3.92 -4.33 -4.85
N GLN A 68 -4.89 -3.77 -4.16
CA GLN A 68 -5.50 -2.52 -4.60
C GLN A 68 -4.51 -1.37 -4.55
N ALA A 69 -3.67 -1.34 -3.52
CA ALA A 69 -2.62 -0.33 -3.43
C ALA A 69 -1.61 -0.50 -4.56
N ILE A 70 -1.21 -1.73 -4.83
CA ILE A 70 -0.27 -2.02 -5.92
C ILE A 70 -0.85 -1.59 -7.26
N ASP A 71 -2.11 -1.93 -7.52
CA ASP A 71 -2.76 -1.55 -8.76
C ASP A 71 -2.81 -0.04 -8.95
N PHE A 72 -3.15 0.68 -7.89
CA PHE A 72 -3.20 2.13 -7.98
C PHE A 72 -1.83 2.72 -8.30
N ILE A 73 -0.79 2.24 -7.62
CA ILE A 73 0.56 2.74 -7.83
C ILE A 73 1.00 2.44 -9.27
N ASN A 74 0.76 1.23 -9.75
CA ASN A 74 1.15 0.86 -11.10
C ASN A 74 0.43 1.73 -12.14
N GLU A 75 -0.85 1.99 -11.95
CA GLU A 75 -1.61 2.85 -12.85
C GLU A 75 -1.08 4.28 -12.84
N ALA A 76 -0.78 4.79 -11.67
CA ALA A 76 -0.28 6.15 -11.52
C ALA A 76 1.06 6.33 -12.20
N GLN A 77 1.90 5.31 -12.14
CA GLN A 77 3.23 5.40 -12.76
C GLN A 77 3.20 5.11 -14.25
N ALA A 78 2.22 4.34 -14.70
CA ALA A 78 2.08 4.03 -16.13
C ALA A 78 1.51 5.21 -16.90
N GLY A 79 0.73 6.05 -16.24
CA GLY A 79 0.16 7.24 -16.87
C GLY A 79 1.16 8.38 -17.01
#